data_10f2b932ea30080ec8264526042cd383
#
_entry.id   10f2b932ea30080ec8264526042cd383
#
_cell.length_a   1.000
_cell.length_b   1.000
_cell.length_c   1.000
_cell.angle_alpha   90.00
_cell.angle_beta   90.00
_cell.angle_gamma   90.00
#
_symmetry.space_group_name_H-M   'P 1'
#
loop_
_entity.id
_entity.type
_entity.pdbx_description
1 polymer ?
#
loop_
_entity_poly.entity_id
_entity_poly.type
_entity_poly.pdbx_seq_one_letter_code
_entity_poly.pdbx_strand_id
1 'polypeptide(L)'
;MRNRQMLIFIIVVLLVAWPIYQLVDLYLAKKSEKDSNILLYQVSLFQIELLNNLIYDSMNASNTEQLNVLKQFAYTSDYSHQHLVLAYGDSKLTNMNSFLDIMQYIIRLQLGGDRLLKPEEVAVIQELNKAFTEIIEVYENLLSEDGKIISSQNDKLMQLDEVVSEYLRKILLE
;
A
#
# COMPACT_ATOMS: atom_id res chain seq x y z
N MET A 1 26.56 -10.74 -59.37
CA MET A 1 25.10 -10.88 -59.01
C MET A 1 24.88 -11.54 -57.65
N ARG A 2 25.62 -12.59 -57.27
CA ARG A 2 25.49 -13.37 -56.01
C ARG A 2 25.63 -12.51 -54.73
N ASN A 3 26.57 -11.58 -54.68
CA ASN A 3 26.79 -10.70 -53.51
C ASN A 3 25.65 -9.70 -53.26
N ARG A 4 25.00 -9.20 -54.30
CA ARG A 4 23.89 -8.28 -54.20
C ARG A 4 22.63 -8.97 -53.65
N GLN A 5 22.36 -10.18 -54.08
CA GLN A 5 21.28 -11.00 -53.56
C GLN A 5 21.48 -11.38 -52.10
N MET A 6 22.72 -11.73 -51.71
CA MET A 6 23.07 -12.02 -50.32
C MET A 6 22.91 -10.81 -49.42
N LEU A 7 23.27 -9.61 -49.87
CA LEU A 7 23.12 -8.36 -49.14
C LEU A 7 21.64 -8.01 -48.94
N ILE A 8 20.80 -8.17 -49.99
CA ILE A 8 19.35 -7.99 -49.89
C ILE A 8 18.74 -8.97 -48.87
N PHE A 9 19.15 -10.23 -48.90
CA PHE A 9 18.66 -11.24 -47.96
C PHE A 9 19.01 -10.90 -46.51
N ILE A 10 20.25 -10.44 -46.22
CA ILE A 10 20.67 -10.01 -44.89
C ILE A 10 19.82 -8.82 -44.41
N ILE A 11 19.56 -7.83 -45.30
CA ILE A 11 18.71 -6.66 -44.94
C ILE A 11 17.27 -7.10 -44.61
N VAL A 12 16.71 -8.02 -45.40
CA VAL A 12 15.35 -8.53 -45.14
C VAL A 12 15.31 -9.29 -43.82
N VAL A 13 16.30 -10.12 -43.52
CA VAL A 13 16.39 -10.85 -42.23
C VAL A 13 16.47 -9.86 -41.05
N LEU A 14 17.31 -8.82 -41.16
CA LEU A 14 17.42 -7.79 -40.13
C LEU A 14 16.09 -7.02 -39.93
N LEU A 15 15.40 -6.67 -41.00
CA LEU A 15 14.11 -5.98 -40.95
C LEU A 15 13.00 -6.80 -40.28
N VAL A 16 13.08 -8.12 -40.35
CA VAL A 16 12.12 -9.02 -39.68
C VAL A 16 12.57 -9.35 -38.26
N ALA A 17 13.84 -9.62 -38.04
CA ALA A 17 14.39 -10.02 -36.73
C ALA A 17 14.33 -8.88 -35.71
N TRP A 18 14.54 -7.63 -36.13
CA TRP A 18 14.52 -6.45 -35.26
C TRP A 18 13.16 -6.21 -34.56
N PRO A 19 12.01 -6.18 -35.26
CA PRO A 19 10.72 -6.04 -34.60
C PRO A 19 10.37 -7.22 -33.68
N ILE A 20 10.75 -8.45 -34.06
CA ILE A 20 10.54 -9.62 -33.22
C ILE A 20 11.33 -9.50 -31.91
N TYR A 21 12.58 -9.08 -31.98
CA TYR A 21 13.41 -8.83 -30.80
C TYR A 21 12.77 -7.76 -29.88
N GLN A 22 12.31 -6.64 -30.45
CA GLN A 22 11.62 -5.58 -29.67
C GLN A 22 10.33 -6.08 -29.01
N LEU A 23 9.54 -6.91 -29.68
CA LEU A 23 8.32 -7.48 -29.11
C LEU A 23 8.64 -8.45 -27.94
N VAL A 24 9.67 -9.25 -28.06
CA VAL A 24 10.12 -10.16 -26.99
C VAL A 24 10.64 -9.37 -25.79
N ASP A 25 11.45 -8.35 -26.03
CA ASP A 25 12.00 -7.49 -24.98
C ASP A 25 10.88 -6.74 -24.23
N LEU A 26 9.91 -6.18 -24.95
CA LEU A 26 8.72 -5.53 -24.37
C LEU A 26 7.88 -6.51 -23.54
N TYR A 27 7.71 -7.73 -24.02
CA TYR A 27 6.95 -8.76 -23.31
C TYR A 27 7.63 -9.16 -22.00
N LEU A 28 8.96 -9.37 -22.03
CA LEU A 28 9.74 -9.71 -20.85
C LEU A 28 9.76 -8.57 -19.81
N ALA A 29 9.94 -7.33 -20.28
CA ALA A 29 9.89 -6.15 -19.41
C ALA A 29 8.52 -6.02 -18.72
N LYS A 30 7.43 -6.19 -19.46
CA LYS A 30 6.06 -6.12 -18.90
C LYS A 30 5.76 -7.24 -17.91
N LYS A 31 6.29 -8.45 -18.13
CA LYS A 31 6.18 -9.56 -17.20
C LYS A 31 6.95 -9.27 -15.90
N SER A 32 8.18 -8.77 -16.00
CA SER A 32 9.00 -8.41 -14.85
C SER A 32 8.35 -7.29 -14.00
N GLU A 33 7.77 -6.28 -14.65
CA GLU A 33 7.02 -5.22 -13.97
C GLU A 33 5.82 -5.78 -13.20
N LYS A 34 5.03 -6.65 -13.81
CA LYS A 34 3.90 -7.31 -13.16
C LYS A 34 4.33 -8.09 -11.91
N ASP A 35 5.38 -8.91 -12.03
CA ASP A 35 5.87 -9.72 -10.92
C ASP A 35 6.39 -8.82 -9.76
N SER A 36 7.03 -7.70 -10.09
CA SER A 36 7.48 -6.70 -9.11
C SER A 36 6.32 -6.02 -8.40
N ASN A 37 5.25 -5.65 -9.11
CA ASN A 37 4.08 -5.01 -8.53
C ASN A 37 3.32 -5.96 -7.59
N ILE A 38 3.21 -7.25 -7.93
CA ILE A 38 2.63 -8.27 -7.06
C ILE A 38 3.45 -8.43 -5.79
N LEU A 39 4.78 -8.47 -5.90
CA LEU A 39 5.65 -8.55 -4.73
C LEU A 39 5.50 -7.32 -3.83
N LEU A 40 5.45 -6.12 -4.40
CA LEU A 40 5.26 -4.89 -3.65
C LEU A 40 3.90 -4.87 -2.93
N TYR A 41 2.83 -5.36 -3.59
CA TYR A 41 1.53 -5.54 -2.95
C TYR A 41 1.61 -6.49 -1.76
N GLN A 42 2.29 -7.64 -1.89
CA GLN A 42 2.45 -8.59 -0.78
C GLN A 42 3.20 -7.96 0.40
N VAL A 43 4.22 -7.15 0.12
CA VAL A 43 4.95 -6.40 1.17
C VAL A 43 4.03 -5.39 1.85
N SER A 44 3.24 -4.63 1.07
CA SER A 44 2.30 -3.66 1.63
C SER A 44 1.20 -4.33 2.46
N LEU A 45 0.61 -5.43 1.98
CA LEU A 45 -0.38 -6.21 2.72
C LEU A 45 0.21 -6.68 4.06
N PHE A 46 1.39 -7.28 4.03
CA PHE A 46 2.06 -7.74 5.26
C PHE A 46 2.30 -6.61 6.27
N GLN A 47 2.68 -5.40 5.81
CA GLN A 47 2.87 -4.25 6.69
C GLN A 47 1.54 -3.80 7.34
N ILE A 48 0.44 -3.83 6.58
CA ILE A 48 -0.89 -3.47 7.08
C ILE A 48 -1.43 -4.52 8.05
N GLU A 49 -1.19 -5.81 7.81
CA GLU A 49 -1.51 -6.90 8.74
C GLU A 49 -0.78 -6.73 10.08
N LEU A 50 0.53 -6.41 10.03
CA LEU A 50 1.31 -6.12 11.24
C LEU A 50 0.77 -4.89 11.96
N LEU A 51 0.41 -3.83 11.24
CA LEU A 51 -0.20 -2.63 11.82
C LEU A 51 -1.50 -2.97 12.56
N ASN A 52 -2.39 -3.77 11.95
CA ASN A 52 -3.64 -4.18 12.58
C ASN A 52 -3.41 -4.99 13.86
N ASN A 53 -2.46 -5.93 13.84
CA ASN A 53 -2.10 -6.70 15.03
C ASN A 53 -1.57 -5.77 16.15
N LEU A 54 -0.80 -4.75 15.81
CA LEU A 54 -0.29 -3.78 16.77
C LEU A 54 -1.39 -2.83 17.29
N ILE A 55 -2.38 -2.47 16.47
CA ILE A 55 -3.57 -1.75 16.94
C ILE A 55 -4.31 -2.61 17.97
N TYR A 56 -4.52 -3.90 17.67
CA TYR A 56 -5.15 -4.84 18.60
C TYR A 56 -4.37 -4.95 19.92
N ASP A 57 -3.07 -5.16 19.88
CA ASP A 57 -2.23 -5.26 21.08
C ASP A 57 -2.25 -3.95 21.89
N SER A 58 -2.33 -2.81 21.21
CA SER A 58 -2.35 -1.47 21.81
C SER A 58 -3.65 -1.18 22.59
N MET A 59 -4.73 -1.96 22.40
CA MET A 59 -5.93 -1.84 23.23
C MET A 59 -5.64 -2.17 24.72
N ASN A 60 -4.57 -2.92 24.99
CA ASN A 60 -4.13 -3.27 26.34
C ASN A 60 -2.95 -2.40 26.82
N ALA A 61 -2.56 -1.37 26.07
CA ALA A 61 -1.49 -0.48 26.46
C ALA A 61 -1.90 0.34 27.69
N SER A 62 -0.98 0.44 28.67
CA SER A 62 -1.21 1.16 29.90
C SER A 62 -0.77 2.63 29.82
N ASN A 63 0.24 2.92 28.99
CA ASN A 63 0.82 4.24 28.85
C ASN A 63 1.15 4.60 27.40
N THR A 64 1.46 5.89 27.17
CA THR A 64 1.70 6.43 25.82
C THR A 64 3.00 5.94 25.19
N GLU A 65 4.00 5.50 25.99
CA GLU A 65 5.27 4.97 25.46
C GLU A 65 5.07 3.63 24.75
N GLN A 66 4.13 2.80 25.23
CA GLN A 66 3.82 1.51 24.62
C GLN A 66 3.25 1.63 23.21
N LEU A 67 2.80 2.82 22.79
CA LEU A 67 2.33 3.10 21.42
C LEU A 67 3.47 3.38 20.42
N ASN A 68 4.74 3.40 20.87
CA ASN A 68 5.86 3.71 19.98
C ASN A 68 5.99 2.74 18.80
N VAL A 69 5.77 1.45 19.04
CA VAL A 69 5.85 0.44 17.98
C VAL A 69 4.69 0.62 16.99
N LEU A 70 3.48 0.87 17.47
CA LEU A 70 2.31 1.17 16.61
C LEU A 70 2.59 2.38 15.71
N LYS A 71 3.16 3.47 16.27
CA LYS A 71 3.55 4.66 15.49
C LYS A 71 4.55 4.34 14.38
N GLN A 72 5.56 3.51 14.64
CA GLN A 72 6.55 3.11 13.65
C GLN A 72 5.92 2.28 12.53
N PHE A 73 5.01 1.37 12.87
CA PHE A 73 4.34 0.56 11.85
C PHE A 73 3.30 1.35 11.04
N ALA A 74 2.64 2.34 11.62
CA ALA A 74 1.82 3.28 10.86
C ALA A 74 2.65 4.00 9.77
N TYR A 75 3.86 4.45 10.11
CA TYR A 75 4.78 5.06 9.15
C TYR A 75 5.25 4.07 8.06
N THR A 76 5.63 2.84 8.42
CA THR A 76 6.10 1.87 7.43
C THR A 76 4.98 1.35 6.53
N SER A 77 3.75 1.26 7.04
CA SER A 77 2.56 0.93 6.25
C SER A 77 2.23 2.04 5.25
N ASP A 78 2.27 3.29 5.68
CA ASP A 78 2.13 4.45 4.79
C ASP A 78 3.19 4.43 3.68
N TYR A 79 4.46 4.27 4.05
CA TYR A 79 5.57 4.23 3.10
C TYR A 79 5.41 3.12 2.05
N SER A 80 5.10 1.89 2.49
CA SER A 80 4.93 0.76 1.58
C SER A 80 3.72 0.93 0.66
N HIS A 81 2.61 1.44 1.19
CA HIS A 81 1.40 1.69 0.41
C HIS A 81 1.60 2.83 -0.61
N GLN A 82 2.28 3.92 -0.25
CA GLN A 82 2.62 4.98 -1.20
C GLN A 82 3.44 4.46 -2.39
N HIS A 83 4.40 3.56 -2.14
CA HIS A 83 5.16 2.93 -3.23
C HIS A 83 4.28 2.02 -4.09
N LEU A 84 3.30 1.35 -3.50
CA LEU A 84 2.32 0.57 -4.25
C LEU A 84 1.44 1.48 -5.12
N VAL A 85 1.00 2.62 -4.60
CA VAL A 85 0.26 3.64 -5.38
C VAL A 85 1.10 4.16 -6.55
N LEU A 86 2.38 4.44 -6.33
CA LEU A 86 3.30 4.85 -7.41
C LEU A 86 3.45 3.77 -8.49
N ALA A 87 3.46 2.49 -8.11
CA ALA A 87 3.61 1.38 -9.04
C ALA A 87 2.36 1.13 -9.90
N TYR A 88 1.16 1.26 -9.32
CA TYR A 88 -0.11 1.06 -10.03
C TYR A 88 -0.68 2.33 -10.64
N GLY A 89 -0.29 3.50 -10.13
CA GLY A 89 -0.81 4.84 -10.47
C GLY A 89 -1.99 5.25 -9.56
N ASP A 90 -1.97 6.50 -9.15
CA ASP A 90 -2.95 7.16 -8.27
C ASP A 90 -4.39 7.18 -8.82
N SER A 91 -4.53 7.03 -10.14
CA SER A 91 -5.85 6.86 -10.78
C SER A 91 -6.46 5.46 -10.61
N LYS A 92 -5.68 4.47 -10.13
CA LYS A 92 -6.12 3.08 -9.96
C LYS A 92 -6.15 2.62 -8.52
N LEU A 93 -5.25 3.15 -7.70
CA LEU A 93 -5.14 2.82 -6.29
C LEU A 93 -5.20 4.10 -5.46
N THR A 94 -6.10 4.13 -4.50
CA THR A 94 -6.28 5.25 -3.58
C THR A 94 -5.10 5.38 -2.61
N ASN A 95 -4.76 6.61 -2.22
CA ASN A 95 -3.88 6.84 -1.08
C ASN A 95 -4.62 6.53 0.22
N MET A 96 -3.89 6.13 1.26
CA MET A 96 -4.44 5.91 2.60
C MET A 96 -3.90 6.97 3.57
N ASN A 97 -4.73 7.96 3.87
CA ASN A 97 -4.40 9.04 4.80
C ASN A 97 -4.46 8.59 6.26
N SER A 98 -5.28 7.59 6.57
CA SER A 98 -5.48 7.05 7.92
C SER A 98 -4.17 6.63 8.59
N PHE A 99 -3.18 6.14 7.86
CA PHE A 99 -1.87 5.79 8.42
C PHE A 99 -1.15 7.00 9.04
N LEU A 100 -1.12 8.11 8.31
CA LEU A 100 -0.53 9.35 8.80
C LEU A 100 -1.36 9.97 9.94
N ASP A 101 -2.68 9.90 9.86
CA ASP A 101 -3.58 10.41 10.90
C ASP A 101 -3.41 9.60 12.21
N ILE A 102 -3.24 8.26 12.15
CA ILE A 102 -2.87 7.43 13.31
C ILE A 102 -1.54 7.87 13.90
N MET A 103 -0.52 8.06 13.07
CA MET A 103 0.80 8.50 13.52
C MET A 103 0.70 9.87 14.23
N GLN A 104 -0.03 10.82 13.66
CA GLN A 104 -0.24 12.15 14.25
C GLN A 104 -0.99 12.06 15.58
N TYR A 105 -2.02 11.21 15.66
CA TYR A 105 -2.75 10.97 16.90
C TYR A 105 -1.81 10.46 18.01
N ILE A 106 -0.99 9.45 17.72
CA ILE A 106 -0.04 8.90 18.71
C ILE A 106 1.00 9.96 19.12
N ILE A 107 1.53 10.74 18.17
CA ILE A 107 2.46 11.83 18.47
C ILE A 107 1.80 12.84 19.42
N ARG A 108 0.54 13.22 19.18
CA ARG A 108 -0.20 14.13 20.08
C ARG A 108 -0.32 13.57 21.48
N LEU A 109 -0.62 12.27 21.65
CA LEU A 109 -0.69 11.62 22.95
C LEU A 109 0.66 11.68 23.70
N GLN A 110 1.77 11.67 22.98
CA GLN A 110 3.13 11.62 23.50
C GLN A 110 3.75 13.01 23.75
N LEU A 111 3.16 14.12 23.29
CA LEU A 111 3.69 15.48 23.47
C LEU A 111 3.88 15.87 24.95
N GLY A 112 3.09 15.31 25.85
CA GLY A 112 3.19 15.52 27.30
C GLY A 112 4.16 14.59 28.03
N GLY A 113 4.95 13.78 27.28
CA GLY A 113 5.79 12.72 27.84
C GLY A 113 5.04 11.41 28.10
N ASP A 114 5.72 10.45 28.77
CA ASP A 114 5.09 9.20 29.13
C ASP A 114 4.05 9.38 30.24
N ARG A 115 2.83 8.93 30.01
CA ARG A 115 1.72 8.99 30.95
C ARG A 115 0.74 7.85 30.72
N LEU A 116 -0.09 7.57 31.70
CA LEU A 116 -1.18 6.62 31.57
C LEU A 116 -2.13 7.05 30.44
N LEU A 117 -2.59 6.08 29.68
CA LEU A 117 -3.67 6.28 28.71
C LEU A 117 -4.99 6.52 29.42
N LYS A 118 -5.76 7.47 28.93
CA LYS A 118 -7.10 7.76 29.41
C LYS A 118 -8.12 6.79 28.80
N PRO A 119 -9.26 6.52 29.46
CA PRO A 119 -10.28 5.62 28.92
C PRO A 119 -10.78 6.03 27.51
N GLU A 120 -10.91 7.34 27.25
CA GLU A 120 -11.30 7.87 25.95
C GLU A 120 -10.25 7.61 24.86
N GLU A 121 -8.96 7.59 25.20
CA GLU A 121 -7.86 7.32 24.29
C GLU A 121 -7.82 5.82 23.94
N VAL A 122 -8.07 4.95 24.92
CA VAL A 122 -8.22 3.50 24.68
C VAL A 122 -9.44 3.22 23.79
N ALA A 123 -10.55 3.95 23.99
CA ALA A 123 -11.74 3.80 23.14
C ALA A 123 -11.44 4.15 21.66
N VAL A 124 -10.60 5.17 21.41
CA VAL A 124 -10.16 5.49 20.05
C VAL A 124 -9.39 4.31 19.43
N ILE A 125 -8.46 3.69 20.17
CA ILE A 125 -7.70 2.53 19.67
C ILE A 125 -8.64 1.35 19.37
N GLN A 126 -9.69 1.15 20.18
CA GLN A 126 -10.69 0.12 19.92
C GLN A 126 -11.50 0.37 18.64
N GLU A 127 -11.89 1.61 18.35
CA GLU A 127 -12.56 1.96 17.10
C GLU A 127 -11.63 1.81 15.90
N LEU A 128 -10.36 2.18 16.03
CA LEU A 128 -9.35 1.92 15.01
C LEU A 128 -9.20 0.42 14.71
N ASN A 129 -9.20 -0.43 15.75
CA ASN A 129 -9.10 -1.88 15.55
C ASN A 129 -10.27 -2.44 14.73
N LYS A 130 -11.50 -1.97 14.98
CA LYS A 130 -12.67 -2.39 14.19
C LYS A 130 -12.52 -2.00 12.72
N ALA A 131 -12.20 -0.73 12.47
CA ALA A 131 -12.05 -0.21 11.11
C ALA A 131 -10.89 -0.90 10.36
N PHE A 132 -9.76 -1.15 11.01
CA PHE A 132 -8.61 -1.80 10.38
C PHE A 132 -8.84 -3.28 10.11
N THR A 133 -9.68 -3.96 10.87
CA THR A 133 -10.13 -5.32 10.54
C THR A 133 -10.87 -5.35 9.20
N GLU A 134 -11.75 -4.36 8.94
CA GLU A 134 -12.44 -4.24 7.66
C GLU A 134 -11.49 -3.81 6.52
N ILE A 135 -10.55 -2.91 6.79
CA ILE A 135 -9.52 -2.48 5.83
C ILE A 135 -8.69 -3.66 5.35
N ILE A 136 -8.25 -4.55 6.24
CA ILE A 136 -7.48 -5.74 5.88
C ILE A 136 -8.29 -6.65 4.96
N GLU A 137 -9.53 -6.96 5.31
CA GLU A 137 -10.40 -7.81 4.51
C GLU A 137 -10.56 -7.28 3.07
N VAL A 138 -10.69 -5.96 2.94
CA VAL A 138 -10.73 -5.31 1.62
C VAL A 138 -9.37 -5.35 0.93
N TYR A 139 -8.30 -5.11 1.67
CA TYR A 139 -6.94 -5.05 1.12
C TYR A 139 -6.48 -6.43 0.63
N GLU A 140 -6.79 -7.53 1.33
CA GLU A 140 -6.51 -8.91 0.90
C GLU A 140 -7.15 -9.23 -0.46
N ASN A 141 -8.27 -8.61 -0.78
CA ASN A 141 -9.01 -8.79 -2.02
C ASN A 141 -8.77 -7.68 -3.06
N LEU A 142 -7.78 -6.81 -2.82
CA LEU A 142 -7.53 -5.63 -3.65
C LEU A 142 -6.95 -5.99 -5.02
N LEU A 143 -6.21 -7.11 -5.11
CA LEU A 143 -5.52 -7.53 -6.32
C LEU A 143 -6.18 -8.77 -6.94
N SER A 144 -6.41 -8.72 -8.24
CA SER A 144 -6.87 -9.87 -9.01
C SER A 144 -5.73 -10.88 -9.28
N GLU A 145 -6.05 -12.12 -9.67
CA GLU A 145 -5.06 -13.15 -10.02
C GLU A 145 -4.09 -12.71 -11.13
N ASP A 146 -4.52 -11.85 -12.03
CA ASP A 146 -3.69 -11.31 -13.10
C ASP A 146 -2.88 -10.07 -12.67
N GLY A 147 -2.87 -9.74 -11.38
CA GLY A 147 -2.06 -8.68 -10.79
C GLY A 147 -2.57 -7.27 -11.04
N LYS A 148 -3.88 -7.07 -11.24
CA LYS A 148 -4.51 -5.76 -11.43
C LYS A 148 -5.32 -5.35 -10.21
N ILE A 149 -5.39 -4.07 -9.95
CA ILE A 149 -6.26 -3.52 -8.90
C ILE A 149 -7.72 -3.73 -9.28
N ILE A 150 -8.50 -4.24 -8.34
CA ILE A 150 -9.95 -4.43 -8.46
C ILE A 150 -10.63 -3.13 -8.02
N SER A 151 -11.21 -2.39 -8.98
CA SER A 151 -11.79 -1.07 -8.73
C SER A 151 -12.81 -1.06 -7.60
N SER A 152 -13.68 -2.06 -7.51
CA SER A 152 -14.69 -2.13 -6.44
C SER A 152 -14.08 -2.32 -5.05
N GLN A 153 -12.93 -2.97 -4.94
CA GLN A 153 -12.20 -3.08 -3.67
C GLN A 153 -11.46 -1.79 -3.36
N ASN A 154 -10.88 -1.13 -4.38
CA ASN A 154 -10.27 0.17 -4.20
C ASN A 154 -11.27 1.24 -3.74
N ASP A 155 -12.50 1.24 -4.30
CA ASP A 155 -13.56 2.17 -3.88
C ASP A 155 -13.98 1.94 -2.42
N LYS A 156 -14.06 0.66 -1.98
CA LYS A 156 -14.31 0.33 -0.57
C LYS A 156 -13.16 0.76 0.33
N LEU A 157 -11.92 0.52 -0.10
CA LEU A 157 -10.72 0.92 0.63
C LEU A 157 -10.71 2.43 0.86
N MET A 158 -11.01 3.22 -0.19
CA MET A 158 -11.11 4.67 -0.12
C MET A 158 -12.17 5.12 0.89
N GLN A 159 -13.35 4.50 0.90
CA GLN A 159 -14.41 4.83 1.85
C GLN A 159 -14.01 4.53 3.29
N LEU A 160 -13.39 3.38 3.54
CA LEU A 160 -12.93 3.01 4.89
C LEU A 160 -11.81 3.93 5.38
N ASP A 161 -10.86 4.27 4.50
CA ASP A 161 -9.80 5.23 4.83
C ASP A 161 -10.36 6.60 5.20
N GLU A 162 -11.34 7.10 4.43
CA GLU A 162 -11.99 8.39 4.69
C GLU A 162 -12.70 8.40 6.05
N VAL A 163 -13.42 7.32 6.38
CA VAL A 163 -14.10 7.19 7.68
C VAL A 163 -13.10 7.25 8.84
N VAL A 164 -11.97 6.52 8.75
CA VAL A 164 -10.94 6.55 9.79
C VAL A 164 -10.27 7.91 9.87
N SER A 165 -9.92 8.49 8.74
CA SER A 165 -9.28 9.81 8.69
C SER A 165 -10.18 10.92 9.26
N GLU A 166 -11.44 10.95 8.89
CA GLU A 166 -12.40 11.93 9.43
C GLU A 166 -12.57 11.77 10.95
N TYR A 167 -12.68 10.52 11.42
CA TYR A 167 -12.79 10.21 12.84
C TYR A 167 -11.58 10.75 13.63
N LEU A 168 -10.36 10.43 13.18
CA LEU A 168 -9.13 10.88 13.85
C LEU A 168 -8.95 12.41 13.79
N ARG A 169 -9.21 13.03 12.63
CA ARG A 169 -9.12 14.50 12.48
C ARG A 169 -10.08 15.23 13.40
N LYS A 170 -11.30 14.71 13.60
CA LYS A 170 -12.25 15.27 14.54
C LYS A 170 -11.69 15.29 15.96
N ILE A 171 -11.11 14.19 16.41
CA ILE A 171 -10.47 14.08 17.72
C ILE A 171 -9.24 14.99 17.83
N LEU A 172 -8.48 15.15 16.75
CA LEU A 172 -7.30 16.02 16.73
C LEU A 172 -7.62 17.51 16.77
N LEU A 173 -8.84 17.92 16.42
CA LEU A 173 -9.30 19.31 16.44
C LEU A 173 -9.98 19.70 17.77
N GLU A 174 -10.35 18.74 18.59
CA GLU A 174 -10.87 18.94 19.96
C GLU A 174 -9.75 19.07 20.99
#